data_34654f2637f61163e99f7c06da719692
#
_entry.id   34654f2637f61163e99f7c06da719692
#
_cell.length_a   1.000
_cell.length_b   1.000
_cell.length_c   1.000
_cell.angle_alpha   90.00
_cell.angle_beta   90.00
_cell.angle_gamma   90.00
#
_symmetry.space_group_name_H-M   'P 1'
#
loop_
_entity.id
_entity.type
_entity.pdbx_description
1 polymer ?
#
loop_
_entity_poly.entity_id
_entity_poly.type
_entity_poly.pdbx_seq_one_letter_code
_entity_poly.pdbx_strand_id
1 'polypeptide(L)'
;MEARNAAARILRHKVDSIYASVTHFDGDSLAHEPPKILIMGDFNDTPDAPCIREVLKTVAPSEAEDDLDLVNLFADPSHLGFKGTLKYRESWMTFDQIIVSNSLMISNSMHCISSDARIINEPFLLEDDKTYHGLKLNRTYVGPKYHGGFSDHLPVVILLRNECRYR
;
A
#
# COMPACT_ATOMS: atom_id res chain seq x y z
N MET A 1 19.72 -1.71 0.17
CA MET A 1 19.05 -3.03 0.28
C MET A 1 18.99 -3.52 1.72
N GLU A 2 20.09 -3.57 2.46
CA GLU A 2 20.12 -4.11 3.84
C GLU A 2 19.20 -3.36 4.83
N ALA A 3 19.20 -2.03 4.82
CA ALA A 3 18.33 -1.22 5.70
C ALA A 3 16.84 -1.45 5.42
N ARG A 4 16.43 -1.56 4.15
CA ARG A 4 15.03 -1.85 3.78
C ARG A 4 14.60 -3.26 4.22
N ASN A 5 15.48 -4.26 4.05
CA ASN A 5 15.21 -5.60 4.56
C ASN A 5 15.12 -5.64 6.10
N ALA A 6 15.91 -4.82 6.81
CA ALA A 6 15.81 -4.71 8.26
C ALA A 6 14.47 -4.11 8.69
N ALA A 7 14.04 -3.02 8.06
CA ALA A 7 12.73 -2.41 8.31
C ALA A 7 11.57 -3.38 8.00
N ALA A 8 11.64 -4.07 6.86
CA ALA A 8 10.64 -5.07 6.47
C ALA A 8 10.53 -6.23 7.49
N ARG A 9 11.67 -6.71 8.02
CA ARG A 9 11.68 -7.72 9.10
C ARG A 9 11.00 -7.23 10.39
N ILE A 10 11.27 -5.99 10.79
CA ILE A 10 10.65 -5.41 11.99
C ILE A 10 9.13 -5.29 11.78
N LEU A 11 8.71 -4.83 10.61
CA LEU A 11 7.29 -4.71 10.27
C LEU A 11 6.61 -6.08 10.23
N ARG A 12 7.23 -7.08 9.58
CA ARG A 12 6.73 -8.47 9.55
C ARG A 12 6.58 -9.04 10.97
N HIS A 13 7.60 -8.88 11.80
CA HIS A 13 7.55 -9.33 13.20
C HIS A 13 6.40 -8.65 13.98
N LYS A 14 6.14 -7.37 13.72
CA LYS A 14 4.99 -6.66 14.34
C LYS A 14 3.66 -7.25 13.89
N VAL A 15 3.50 -7.54 12.61
CA VAL A 15 2.31 -8.20 12.07
C VAL A 15 2.13 -9.59 12.70
N ASP A 16 3.16 -10.40 12.74
CA ASP A 16 3.12 -11.74 13.36
C ASP A 16 2.72 -11.66 14.85
N SER A 17 3.24 -10.66 15.57
CA SER A 17 2.86 -10.42 16.97
C SER A 17 1.38 -10.07 17.14
N ILE A 18 0.79 -9.29 16.20
CA ILE A 18 -0.64 -8.96 16.21
C ILE A 18 -1.46 -10.23 15.97
N TYR A 19 -1.11 -11.03 14.96
CA TYR A 19 -1.80 -12.28 14.69
C TYR A 19 -1.72 -13.25 15.88
N ALA A 20 -0.54 -13.42 16.49
CA ALA A 20 -0.37 -14.28 17.65
C ALA A 20 -1.17 -13.81 18.87
N SER A 21 -1.37 -12.50 19.07
CA SER A 21 -2.11 -11.97 20.21
C SER A 21 -3.61 -12.32 20.17
N VAL A 22 -4.17 -12.53 18.97
CA VAL A 22 -5.59 -12.87 18.80
C VAL A 22 -5.85 -14.37 18.93
N THR A 23 -4.88 -15.21 18.52
CA THR A 23 -5.00 -16.67 18.62
C THR A 23 -4.88 -17.20 20.05
N HIS A 24 -4.42 -16.40 21.00
CA HIS A 24 -4.22 -16.79 22.39
C HIS A 24 -5.38 -16.45 23.32
N PHE A 25 -6.44 -15.78 22.85
CA PHE A 25 -7.62 -15.50 23.64
C PHE A 25 -8.66 -16.63 23.50
N ASP A 26 -8.58 -17.58 24.41
CA ASP A 26 -9.60 -18.43 25.01
C ASP A 26 -10.24 -19.58 24.23
N GLY A 27 -10.27 -20.71 24.98
CA GLY A 27 -11.05 -21.92 24.81
C GLY A 27 -12.59 -21.78 24.79
N ASP A 28 -13.14 -20.61 24.47
CA ASP A 28 -14.56 -20.41 24.25
C ASP A 28 -14.80 -19.99 22.80
N SER A 29 -15.43 -20.90 22.05
CA SER A 29 -15.54 -20.94 20.60
C SER A 29 -16.53 -19.89 20.05
N LEU A 30 -16.19 -18.62 20.14
CA LEU A 30 -16.69 -17.64 19.20
C LEU A 30 -15.57 -17.40 18.19
N ALA A 31 -15.81 -17.77 16.95
CA ALA A 31 -14.86 -17.56 15.84
C ALA A 31 -14.52 -16.07 15.77
N HIS A 32 -13.38 -15.69 16.36
CA HIS A 32 -12.87 -14.34 16.25
C HIS A 32 -12.40 -14.14 14.81
N GLU A 33 -12.98 -13.15 14.14
CA GLU A 33 -12.44 -12.71 12.84
C GLU A 33 -10.95 -12.39 13.01
N PRO A 34 -10.08 -12.80 12.07
CA PRO A 34 -8.69 -12.42 12.10
C PRO A 34 -8.52 -10.91 12.14
N PRO A 35 -7.45 -10.40 12.76
CA PRO A 35 -7.23 -8.95 12.88
C PRO A 35 -7.16 -8.30 11.50
N LYS A 36 -7.83 -7.16 11.37
CA LYS A 36 -7.81 -6.33 10.16
C LYS A 36 -6.63 -5.39 10.23
N ILE A 37 -5.64 -5.62 9.40
CA ILE A 37 -4.39 -4.85 9.35
C ILE A 37 -4.37 -4.02 8.07
N LEU A 38 -3.98 -2.75 8.19
CA LEU A 38 -3.69 -1.86 7.08
C LEU A 38 -2.32 -1.22 7.32
N ILE A 39 -1.44 -1.34 6.34
CA ILE A 39 -0.09 -0.79 6.31
C ILE A 39 0.02 0.10 5.09
N MET A 40 0.43 1.36 5.25
CA MET A 40 0.56 2.27 4.13
C MET A 40 1.73 3.24 4.33
N GLY A 41 2.31 3.67 3.23
CA GLY A 41 3.37 4.68 3.21
C GLY A 41 4.34 4.51 2.05
N ASP A 42 5.43 5.30 2.09
CA ASP A 42 6.56 5.19 1.19
C ASP A 42 7.50 4.07 1.65
N PHE A 43 7.56 3.00 0.86
CA PHE A 43 8.43 1.85 1.13
C PHE A 43 9.83 2.01 0.49
N ASN A 44 10.05 3.08 -0.28
CA ASN A 44 11.29 3.33 -1.02
C ASN A 44 11.71 2.16 -1.93
N ASP A 45 10.75 1.34 -2.34
CA ASP A 45 10.93 0.22 -3.25
C ASP A 45 9.61 -0.15 -3.93
N THR A 46 9.68 -0.91 -5.01
CA THR A 46 8.51 -1.36 -5.77
C THR A 46 7.83 -2.58 -5.12
N PRO A 47 6.55 -2.85 -5.44
CA PRO A 47 5.81 -3.99 -4.85
C PRO A 47 6.46 -5.36 -5.07
N ASP A 48 7.23 -5.53 -6.14
CA ASP A 48 7.95 -6.76 -6.49
C ASP A 48 9.35 -6.88 -5.86
N ALA A 49 9.81 -5.84 -5.14
CA ALA A 49 11.13 -5.85 -4.52
C ALA A 49 11.25 -6.94 -3.44
N PRO A 50 12.44 -7.57 -3.28
CA PRO A 50 12.64 -8.64 -2.29
C PRO A 50 12.28 -8.25 -0.85
N CYS A 51 12.51 -6.99 -0.44
CA CYS A 51 12.12 -6.54 0.91
C CYS A 51 10.59 -6.57 1.11
N ILE A 52 9.80 -6.38 0.07
CA ILE A 52 8.33 -6.40 0.10
C ILE A 52 7.82 -7.83 -0.10
N ARG A 53 8.24 -8.52 -1.18
CA ARG A 53 7.73 -9.85 -1.53
C ARG A 53 8.23 -10.96 -0.59
N GLU A 54 9.52 -10.97 -0.30
CA GLU A 54 10.15 -12.11 0.38
C GLU A 54 10.31 -11.88 1.89
N VAL A 55 10.66 -10.64 2.31
CA VAL A 55 10.94 -10.33 3.72
C VAL A 55 9.66 -9.94 4.45
N LEU A 56 8.88 -8.98 3.93
CA LEU A 56 7.56 -8.63 4.48
C LEU A 56 6.52 -9.71 4.17
N LYS A 57 6.76 -10.53 3.13
CA LYS A 57 5.92 -11.65 2.68
C LYS A 57 4.54 -11.17 2.22
N THR A 58 4.53 -10.22 1.29
CA THR A 58 3.29 -9.79 0.66
C THR A 58 2.96 -10.63 -0.58
N VAL A 59 1.68 -10.75 -0.86
CA VAL A 59 1.14 -11.39 -2.07
C VAL A 59 0.36 -10.38 -2.91
N ALA A 60 0.19 -10.66 -4.20
CA ALA A 60 -0.74 -9.90 -5.03
C ALA A 60 -2.20 -10.26 -4.70
N PRO A 61 -3.20 -9.41 -5.01
CA PRO A 61 -4.61 -9.72 -4.75
C PRO A 61 -5.09 -11.04 -5.35
N SER A 62 -4.54 -11.43 -6.50
CA SER A 62 -4.86 -12.71 -7.18
C SER A 62 -4.19 -13.94 -6.58
N GLU A 63 -3.23 -13.75 -5.68
CA GLU A 63 -2.44 -14.81 -5.03
C GLU A 63 -2.87 -15.05 -3.58
N ALA A 64 -3.78 -14.24 -3.04
CA ALA A 64 -4.22 -14.33 -1.66
C ALA A 64 -5.11 -15.57 -1.46
N GLU A 65 -4.73 -16.45 -0.54
CA GLU A 65 -5.40 -17.71 -0.22
C GLU A 65 -5.76 -17.82 1.27
N ASP A 66 -4.92 -17.29 2.15
CA ASP A 66 -5.07 -17.36 3.60
C ASP A 66 -5.56 -16.03 4.19
N ASP A 67 -6.41 -16.09 5.21
CA ASP A 67 -6.94 -14.90 5.91
C ASP A 67 -5.84 -14.01 6.51
N LEU A 68 -4.68 -14.60 6.82
CA LEU A 68 -3.52 -13.94 7.41
C LEU A 68 -2.53 -13.43 6.35
N ASP A 69 -2.78 -13.65 5.06
CA ASP A 69 -1.95 -13.09 4.00
C ASP A 69 -1.92 -11.57 4.07
N LEU A 70 -0.75 -10.99 3.82
CA LEU A 70 -0.58 -9.57 3.57
C LEU A 70 -0.69 -9.30 2.08
N VAL A 71 -1.81 -8.72 1.68
CA VAL A 71 -2.12 -8.42 0.29
C VAL A 71 -1.66 -7.02 -0.07
N ASN A 72 -0.70 -6.93 -0.99
CA ASN A 72 -0.27 -5.65 -1.52
C ASN A 72 -1.19 -5.21 -2.66
N LEU A 73 -2.06 -4.25 -2.41
CA LEU A 73 -3.03 -3.76 -3.37
C LEU A 73 -2.38 -3.03 -4.56
N PHE A 74 -1.11 -2.67 -4.45
CA PHE A 74 -0.33 -2.00 -5.48
C PHE A 74 0.53 -2.97 -6.32
N ALA A 75 0.47 -4.28 -6.04
CA ALA A 75 1.16 -5.30 -6.84
C ALA A 75 0.52 -5.52 -8.22
N ASP A 76 -0.78 -5.20 -8.38
CA ASP A 76 -1.44 -5.15 -9.68
C ASP A 76 -1.70 -3.68 -10.07
N PRO A 77 -0.96 -3.13 -11.06
CA PRO A 77 -1.11 -1.73 -11.45
C PRO A 77 -2.37 -1.44 -12.28
N SER A 78 -3.11 -2.44 -12.72
CA SER A 78 -4.21 -2.31 -13.70
C SER A 78 -5.35 -1.40 -13.24
N HIS A 79 -5.59 -1.27 -11.94
CA HIS A 79 -6.68 -0.50 -11.34
C HIS A 79 -6.24 0.78 -10.63
N LEU A 80 -4.95 1.06 -10.52
CA LEU A 80 -4.42 2.18 -9.72
C LEU A 80 -4.72 3.56 -10.30
N GLY A 81 -5.16 3.65 -11.56
CA GLY A 81 -5.55 4.91 -12.22
C GLY A 81 -4.37 5.74 -12.73
N PHE A 82 -3.14 5.46 -12.31
CA PHE A 82 -1.94 6.13 -12.78
C PHE A 82 -0.71 5.21 -12.78
N LYS A 83 0.37 5.65 -13.45
CA LYS A 83 1.55 4.81 -13.77
C LYS A 83 2.47 4.53 -12.59
N GLY A 84 2.36 5.30 -11.50
CA GLY A 84 3.20 5.21 -10.32
C GLY A 84 3.06 6.44 -9.43
N THR A 85 3.66 6.41 -8.27
CA THR A 85 3.60 7.49 -7.27
C THR A 85 4.78 8.44 -7.33
N LEU A 86 5.90 8.01 -7.91
CA LEU A 86 7.14 8.77 -8.07
C LEU A 86 7.63 8.65 -9.50
N LYS A 87 8.17 9.74 -10.05
CA LYS A 87 8.87 9.73 -11.34
C LYS A 87 10.37 9.95 -11.16
N TYR A 88 11.16 9.04 -11.70
CA TYR A 88 12.61 9.21 -11.83
C TYR A 88 13.01 9.10 -13.30
N ARG A 89 13.47 10.22 -13.88
CA ARG A 89 13.75 10.36 -15.32
C ARG A 89 12.49 10.02 -16.15
N GLU A 90 12.55 9.03 -17.06
CA GLU A 90 11.45 8.59 -17.92
C GLU A 90 10.49 7.61 -17.20
N SER A 91 10.91 7.04 -16.07
CA SER A 91 10.21 5.92 -15.43
C SER A 91 9.38 6.37 -14.25
N TRP A 92 8.12 5.93 -14.23
CA TRP A 92 7.27 5.99 -13.05
C TRP A 92 7.47 4.74 -12.19
N MET A 93 7.53 4.92 -10.87
CA MET A 93 7.71 3.86 -9.89
C MET A 93 6.63 3.97 -8.81
N THR A 94 6.23 2.86 -8.25
CA THR A 94 5.21 2.77 -7.20
C THR A 94 5.90 2.48 -5.87
N PHE A 95 6.34 3.53 -5.17
CA PHE A 95 7.00 3.42 -3.87
C PHE A 95 6.03 3.57 -2.71
N ASP A 96 4.97 4.36 -2.92
CA ASP A 96 3.88 4.50 -1.96
C ASP A 96 2.90 3.37 -2.19
N GLN A 97 2.64 2.56 -1.17
CA GLN A 97 1.86 1.35 -1.29
C GLN A 97 0.86 1.23 -0.15
N ILE A 98 -0.19 0.47 -0.39
CA ILE A 98 -1.18 0.07 0.61
C ILE A 98 -1.22 -1.45 0.64
N ILE A 99 -0.92 -2.02 1.81
CA ILE A 99 -0.91 -3.44 2.07
C ILE A 99 -1.96 -3.71 3.15
N VAL A 100 -2.80 -4.70 2.94
CA VAL A 100 -3.85 -5.07 3.89
C VAL A 100 -3.78 -6.55 4.25
N SER A 101 -4.31 -6.93 5.42
CA SER A 101 -4.58 -8.35 5.67
C SER A 101 -5.71 -8.85 4.76
N ASN A 102 -5.63 -10.07 4.27
CA ASN A 102 -6.70 -10.66 3.46
C ASN A 102 -8.03 -10.69 4.23
N SER A 103 -8.00 -10.87 5.55
CA SER A 103 -9.16 -10.74 6.43
C SER A 103 -9.92 -9.39 6.26
N LEU A 104 -9.22 -8.30 5.92
CA LEU A 104 -9.86 -7.02 5.61
C LEU A 104 -10.54 -7.02 4.24
N MET A 105 -10.11 -7.86 3.29
CA MET A 105 -10.72 -7.96 1.96
C MET A 105 -11.96 -8.85 1.94
N ILE A 106 -11.99 -9.91 2.75
CA ILE A 106 -13.06 -10.90 2.74
C ILE A 106 -14.11 -10.70 3.85
N SER A 107 -13.92 -9.74 4.76
CA SER A 107 -14.81 -9.49 5.89
C SER A 107 -16.21 -9.04 5.44
N ASN A 108 -17.23 -9.49 6.20
CA ASN A 108 -18.61 -9.04 6.06
C ASN A 108 -18.94 -7.76 6.85
N SER A 109 -17.96 -7.20 7.57
CA SER A 109 -18.12 -5.95 8.32
C SER A 109 -17.30 -4.84 7.64
N MET A 110 -16.26 -4.32 8.30
CA MET A 110 -15.34 -3.39 7.64
C MET A 110 -14.46 -4.13 6.63
N HIS A 111 -14.50 -3.72 5.37
CA HIS A 111 -13.77 -4.35 4.28
C HIS A 111 -13.32 -3.36 3.21
N CYS A 112 -12.43 -3.81 2.34
CA CYS A 112 -12.04 -3.14 1.11
C CYS A 112 -11.96 -4.14 -0.04
N ILE A 113 -11.96 -3.64 -1.27
CA ILE A 113 -11.63 -4.43 -2.46
C ILE A 113 -10.41 -3.81 -3.13
N SER A 114 -9.65 -4.59 -3.91
CA SER A 114 -8.42 -4.12 -4.54
C SER A 114 -8.62 -2.88 -5.42
N SER A 115 -9.73 -2.82 -6.16
CA SER A 115 -10.07 -1.68 -7.03
C SER A 115 -10.41 -0.37 -6.29
N ASP A 116 -10.52 -0.41 -4.97
CA ASP A 116 -10.71 0.80 -4.15
C ASP A 116 -9.39 1.52 -3.86
N ALA A 117 -8.25 0.84 -4.06
CA ALA A 117 -6.93 1.45 -3.93
C ALA A 117 -6.57 2.22 -5.21
N ARG A 118 -6.13 3.47 -5.07
CA ARG A 118 -5.82 4.34 -6.22
C ARG A 118 -4.67 5.29 -5.93
N ILE A 119 -4.01 5.73 -7.01
CA ILE A 119 -3.08 6.86 -7.02
C ILE A 119 -3.87 8.09 -7.42
N ILE A 120 -3.78 9.17 -6.62
CA ILE A 120 -4.42 10.45 -6.93
C ILE A 120 -3.48 11.25 -7.84
N ASN A 121 -3.95 11.52 -9.06
CA ASN A 121 -3.18 12.18 -10.11
C ASN A 121 -3.85 13.45 -10.63
N GLU A 122 -4.42 14.23 -9.72
CA GLU A 122 -5.09 15.48 -10.06
C GLU A 122 -4.16 16.44 -10.83
N PRO A 123 -4.66 17.21 -11.81
CA PRO A 123 -3.84 18.03 -12.69
C PRO A 123 -2.89 18.99 -11.96
N PHE A 124 -3.28 19.52 -10.81
CA PHE A 124 -2.45 20.45 -10.03
C PHE A 124 -1.23 19.80 -9.39
N LEU A 125 -1.25 18.44 -9.20
CA LEU A 125 -0.12 17.67 -8.68
C LEU A 125 0.96 17.40 -9.72
N LEU A 126 0.68 17.71 -10.98
CA LEU A 126 1.48 17.34 -12.13
C LEU A 126 1.86 18.58 -12.95
N GLU A 127 2.95 18.52 -13.66
CA GLU A 127 3.39 19.52 -14.63
C GLU A 127 4.08 18.85 -15.83
N ASP A 128 4.25 19.60 -16.93
CA ASP A 128 4.96 19.09 -18.12
C ASP A 128 6.44 18.84 -17.85
N ASP A 129 6.91 17.66 -18.18
CA ASP A 129 8.33 17.31 -18.13
C ASP A 129 9.02 17.64 -19.46
N LYS A 130 9.66 18.80 -19.50
CA LYS A 130 10.39 19.26 -20.69
C LYS A 130 11.68 18.48 -20.96
N THR A 131 12.19 17.75 -19.97
CA THR A 131 13.47 17.01 -20.08
C THR A 131 13.24 15.58 -20.51
N TYR A 132 12.30 14.88 -19.84
CA TYR A 132 12.04 13.46 -20.09
C TYR A 132 10.68 13.20 -20.72
N HIS A 133 10.00 14.25 -21.19
CA HIS A 133 8.67 14.23 -21.81
C HIS A 133 7.53 13.72 -20.93
N GLY A 134 6.30 14.05 -21.33
CA GLY A 134 5.10 13.74 -20.60
C GLY A 134 4.96 14.53 -19.30
N LEU A 135 4.33 13.93 -18.30
CA LEU A 135 4.08 14.55 -17.00
C LEU A 135 5.16 14.19 -15.98
N LYS A 136 5.42 15.10 -15.06
CA LYS A 136 6.20 14.88 -13.83
C LYS A 136 5.48 15.52 -12.65
N LEU A 137 5.96 15.23 -11.46
CA LEU A 137 5.44 15.79 -10.21
C LEU A 137 5.71 17.29 -10.11
N ASN A 138 4.67 18.03 -9.72
CA ASN A 138 4.75 19.45 -9.38
C ASN A 138 5.27 19.58 -7.94
N ARG A 139 6.61 19.58 -7.82
CA ARG A 139 7.32 19.50 -6.54
C ARG A 139 7.33 20.83 -5.79
N THR A 140 7.29 20.79 -4.46
CA THR A 140 7.52 21.96 -3.61
C THR A 140 8.93 22.53 -3.81
N TYR A 141 9.92 21.63 -3.92
CA TYR A 141 11.32 21.98 -4.15
C TYR A 141 11.94 21.18 -5.29
N VAL A 142 12.83 21.79 -6.03
CA VAL A 142 13.70 21.13 -7.02
C VAL A 142 15.15 21.38 -6.58
N GLY A 143 15.77 20.38 -5.96
CA GLY A 143 17.00 20.55 -5.20
C GLY A 143 16.77 21.58 -4.06
N PRO A 144 17.66 22.59 -3.89
CA PRO A 144 17.51 23.61 -2.86
C PRO A 144 16.53 24.74 -3.25
N LYS A 145 16.05 24.78 -4.51
CA LYS A 145 15.22 25.87 -5.01
C LYS A 145 13.75 25.58 -4.75
N TYR A 146 13.07 26.54 -4.10
CA TYR A 146 11.61 26.52 -3.96
C TYR A 146 10.95 26.67 -5.34
N HIS A 147 10.04 25.74 -5.66
CA HIS A 147 9.35 25.68 -6.94
C HIS A 147 7.86 26.07 -6.82
N GLY A 148 7.28 25.92 -5.62
CA GLY A 148 5.91 26.33 -5.34
C GLY A 148 4.84 25.28 -5.65
N GLY A 149 5.24 24.05 -5.96
CA GLY A 149 4.32 22.92 -6.11
C GLY A 149 4.00 22.23 -4.79
N PHE A 150 3.57 20.97 -4.84
CA PHE A 150 2.94 20.28 -3.71
C PHE A 150 3.81 19.18 -3.10
N SER A 151 4.21 18.18 -3.90
CA SER A 151 4.93 16.99 -3.43
C SER A 151 5.79 16.39 -4.52
N ASP A 152 6.78 15.60 -4.13
CA ASP A 152 7.58 14.76 -5.02
C ASP A 152 7.03 13.33 -5.15
N HIS A 153 5.93 13.03 -4.45
CA HIS A 153 5.16 11.80 -4.61
C HIS A 153 3.67 12.13 -4.81
N LEU A 154 2.95 11.25 -5.51
CA LEU A 154 1.49 11.31 -5.62
C LEU A 154 0.85 10.63 -4.41
N PRO A 155 -0.27 11.18 -3.88
CA PRO A 155 -0.99 10.53 -2.79
C PRO A 155 -1.60 9.20 -3.22
N VAL A 156 -1.64 8.26 -2.28
CA VAL A 156 -2.35 6.99 -2.41
C VAL A 156 -3.54 6.95 -1.46
N VAL A 157 -4.64 6.36 -1.90
CA VAL A 157 -5.88 6.27 -1.13
C VAL A 157 -6.48 4.89 -1.23
N ILE A 158 -7.25 4.51 -0.21
CA ILE A 158 -8.11 3.34 -0.20
C ILE A 158 -9.46 3.70 0.39
N LEU A 159 -10.54 3.12 -0.14
CA LEU A 159 -11.85 3.21 0.44
C LEU A 159 -12.12 2.01 1.35
N LEU A 160 -12.38 2.26 2.63
CA LEU A 160 -12.88 1.25 3.55
C LEU A 160 -14.40 1.36 3.63
N ARG A 161 -15.08 0.23 3.44
CA ARG A 161 -16.53 0.10 3.52
C ARG A 161 -16.92 -0.53 4.84
N ASN A 162 -18.01 -0.07 5.42
CA ASN A 162 -18.59 -0.67 6.63
C ASN A 162 -20.07 -0.92 6.38
N GLU A 163 -20.46 -2.19 6.29
CA GLU A 163 -21.87 -2.56 6.24
C GLU A 163 -22.47 -2.48 7.64
N CYS A 164 -22.99 -1.29 7.97
CA CYS A 164 -23.79 -1.13 9.19
C CYS A 164 -25.10 -1.90 9.04
N ARG A 165 -25.20 -3.11 9.57
CA ARG A 165 -26.50 -3.78 9.73
C ARG A 165 -27.24 -3.06 10.84
N TYR A 166 -28.15 -2.13 10.48
CA TYR A 166 -29.17 -1.68 11.42
C TYR A 166 -30.00 -2.92 11.84
N ARG A 167 -29.92 -3.29 13.10
CA ARG A 167 -30.82 -4.24 13.73
C ARG A 167 -32.10 -3.52 14.20
#